data_ad06a853f40806338a5ed52c7a07040c
#
_entry.id   ad06a853f40806338a5ed52c7a07040c
#
_cell.length_a   1.000
_cell.length_b   1.000
_cell.length_c   1.000
_cell.angle_alpha   90.00
_cell.angle_beta   90.00
_cell.angle_gamma   90.00
#
_symmetry.space_group_name_H-M   'P 1'
#
loop_
_entity.id
_entity.type
_entity.pdbx_description
1 polymer ?
#
loop_
_entity_poly.entity_id
_entity_poly.type
_entity_poly.pdbx_seq_one_letter_code
_entity_poly.pdbx_strand_id
1 'polypeptide(L)'
;MQLTSIKSIFSLFVPIFIAISLQTLSVTIDSVMINHYNPLGTQAIGIASSITMIIGPVFFAIATGINSFSVQYYAQQKTIELKQLMGIAISIILPVVFGCFLLFSLTEKTIVNSLVSIDTPTGLLAYEYFTIFKWSVFLSPFEILFTNQYRAIKKPQVSLVIGFIQLLVNCLFNWILIYQMNMGIGGAAIATLISKIVYIVINYIYSWYIKSPFIGTFKEMFSFNPTFIKKVIIVTAPLLIVEFMYGLSKFFITKIFLLTGVLGYGAYIIANRIAMSFNGLVIAPSQISGIVMGEIIVSNDDKLIKKQLHIIIKFLLIIASVLAILTVTVMPYSIKYFNVDNNISFTLIKYLIYLNGLYMILRIPVASMISTLKAGGDNRFVILLDAGITFIFTLPVMYLCAKNGMGVIGVSVVMVFDMVMKIIVGVLRIKTDKWKNIL
;
A
#
# COMPACT_ATOMS: atom_id res chain seq x y z
N MET A 1 25.85 -5.95 4.05
CA MET A 1 26.04 -6.21 2.61
C MET A 1 25.75 -4.90 1.90
N GLN A 2 26.75 -4.25 1.32
CA GLN A 2 26.52 -3.01 0.57
C GLN A 2 25.74 -3.35 -0.70
N LEU A 3 24.62 -2.69 -0.93
CA LEU A 3 23.73 -2.92 -2.09
C LEU A 3 24.32 -2.24 -3.35
N THR A 4 25.53 -2.66 -3.75
CA THR A 4 26.31 -1.99 -4.81
C THR A 4 26.11 -2.58 -6.20
N SER A 5 25.30 -3.64 -6.34
CA SER A 5 25.08 -4.32 -7.63
C SER A 5 23.59 -4.55 -7.92
N ILE A 6 23.26 -4.66 -9.21
CA ILE A 6 21.90 -5.03 -9.65
C ILE A 6 21.48 -6.38 -9.06
N LYS A 7 22.40 -7.36 -8.95
CA LYS A 7 22.13 -8.68 -8.37
C LYS A 7 21.69 -8.58 -6.91
N SER A 8 22.31 -7.71 -6.10
CA SER A 8 21.92 -7.49 -4.70
C SER A 8 20.56 -6.78 -4.58
N ILE A 9 20.20 -5.93 -5.53
CA ILE A 9 18.87 -5.30 -5.59
C ILE A 9 17.80 -6.36 -5.90
N PHE A 10 18.06 -7.25 -6.88
CA PHE A 10 17.11 -8.33 -7.21
C PHE A 10 16.91 -9.32 -6.06
N SER A 11 17.93 -9.59 -5.25
CA SER A 11 17.81 -10.47 -4.08
C SER A 11 16.84 -9.92 -3.00
N LEU A 12 16.66 -8.60 -2.93
CA LEU A 12 15.64 -7.96 -2.10
C LEU A 12 14.29 -7.83 -2.84
N PHE A 13 14.32 -7.60 -4.14
CA PHE A 13 13.12 -7.41 -4.96
C PHE A 13 12.22 -8.64 -4.95
N VAL A 14 12.78 -9.81 -5.22
CA VAL A 14 11.99 -11.05 -5.37
C VAL A 14 11.17 -11.35 -4.10
N PRO A 15 11.75 -11.37 -2.87
CA PRO A 15 10.96 -11.60 -1.68
C PRO A 15 9.89 -10.53 -1.42
N ILE A 16 10.21 -9.24 -1.66
CA ILE A 16 9.25 -8.14 -1.46
C ILE A 16 8.10 -8.25 -2.47
N PHE A 17 8.42 -8.52 -3.74
CA PHE A 17 7.43 -8.69 -4.80
C PHE A 17 6.49 -9.87 -4.52
N ILE A 18 7.05 -11.03 -4.14
CA ILE A 18 6.25 -12.22 -3.79
C ILE A 18 5.38 -11.93 -2.55
N ALA A 19 5.92 -11.26 -1.52
CA ALA A 19 5.15 -10.92 -0.33
C ALA A 19 3.93 -10.03 -0.65
N ILE A 20 4.09 -9.03 -1.53
CA ILE A 20 2.99 -8.17 -1.98
C ILE A 20 1.97 -8.97 -2.80
N SER A 21 2.45 -9.87 -3.67
CA SER A 21 1.59 -10.73 -4.48
C SER A 21 0.80 -11.71 -3.62
N LEU A 22 1.38 -12.27 -2.55
CA LEU A 22 0.69 -13.14 -1.60
C LEU A 22 -0.42 -12.41 -0.84
N GLN A 23 -0.20 -11.14 -0.46
CA GLN A 23 -1.26 -10.34 0.17
C GLN A 23 -2.46 -10.14 -0.76
N THR A 24 -2.20 -9.86 -2.03
CA THR A 24 -3.26 -9.73 -3.05
C THR A 24 -3.99 -11.06 -3.26
N LEU A 25 -3.24 -12.16 -3.29
CA LEU A 25 -3.79 -13.52 -3.44
C LEU A 25 -4.69 -13.91 -2.26
N SER A 26 -4.29 -13.57 -1.02
CA SER A 26 -5.10 -13.84 0.17
C SER A 26 -6.49 -13.21 0.08
N VAL A 27 -6.56 -11.92 -0.27
CA VAL A 27 -7.85 -11.22 -0.45
C VAL A 27 -8.69 -11.86 -1.56
N THR A 28 -8.05 -12.35 -2.62
CA THR A 28 -8.74 -13.01 -3.72
C THR A 28 -9.31 -14.38 -3.28
N ILE A 29 -8.52 -15.17 -2.56
CA ILE A 29 -8.96 -16.48 -2.03
C ILE A 29 -10.14 -16.30 -1.07
N ASP A 30 -10.06 -15.35 -0.13
CA ASP A 30 -11.17 -15.04 0.77
C ASP A 30 -12.45 -14.73 0.00
N SER A 31 -12.35 -13.86 -1.02
CA SER A 31 -13.50 -13.49 -1.85
C SER A 31 -14.09 -14.66 -2.61
N VAL A 32 -13.26 -15.56 -3.16
CA VAL A 32 -13.72 -16.76 -3.89
C VAL A 32 -14.39 -17.75 -2.94
N MET A 33 -13.81 -18.01 -1.77
CA MET A 33 -14.38 -18.94 -0.79
C MET A 33 -15.73 -18.48 -0.29
N ILE A 34 -15.86 -17.18 0.01
CA ILE A 34 -17.12 -16.60 0.49
C ILE A 34 -18.17 -16.57 -0.64
N ASN A 35 -17.77 -16.20 -1.86
CA ASN A 35 -18.70 -16.18 -3.00
C ASN A 35 -19.29 -17.56 -3.30
N HIS A 36 -18.49 -18.61 -3.11
CA HIS A 36 -18.95 -19.99 -3.28
C HIS A 36 -19.99 -20.39 -2.20
N TYR A 37 -19.85 -19.88 -0.98
CA TYR A 37 -20.79 -20.12 0.12
C TYR A 37 -22.06 -19.25 0.00
N ASN A 38 -21.89 -17.94 -0.27
CA ASN A 38 -22.97 -16.98 -0.44
C ASN A 38 -22.60 -15.93 -1.50
N PRO A 39 -23.28 -15.87 -2.66
CA PRO A 39 -22.97 -14.89 -3.71
C PRO A 39 -23.04 -13.42 -3.28
N LEU A 40 -23.88 -13.08 -2.29
CA LEU A 40 -23.96 -11.72 -1.73
C LEU A 40 -22.77 -11.39 -0.82
N GLY A 41 -22.04 -12.41 -0.35
CA GLY A 41 -20.95 -12.24 0.59
C GLY A 41 -19.80 -11.39 0.03
N THR A 42 -19.47 -11.56 -1.25
CA THR A 42 -18.42 -10.74 -1.90
C THR A 42 -18.78 -9.26 -1.94
N GLN A 43 -20.06 -8.93 -2.17
CA GLN A 43 -20.54 -7.53 -2.13
C GLN A 43 -20.48 -6.98 -0.71
N ALA A 44 -20.90 -7.77 0.28
CA ALA A 44 -20.86 -7.41 1.70
C ALA A 44 -19.42 -7.11 2.18
N ILE A 45 -18.43 -7.95 1.80
CA ILE A 45 -17.02 -7.70 2.07
C ILE A 45 -16.54 -6.42 1.39
N GLY A 46 -16.94 -6.19 0.14
CA GLY A 46 -16.60 -4.96 -0.59
C GLY A 46 -17.04 -3.71 0.15
N ILE A 47 -18.27 -3.71 0.68
CA ILE A 47 -18.84 -2.61 1.48
C ILE A 47 -18.04 -2.43 2.77
N ALA A 48 -17.82 -3.50 3.54
CA ALA A 48 -17.06 -3.45 4.79
C ALA A 48 -15.61 -3.00 4.56
N SER A 49 -14.97 -3.45 3.48
CA SER A 49 -13.60 -3.06 3.12
C SER A 49 -13.51 -1.58 2.75
N SER A 50 -14.55 -1.00 2.12
CA SER A 50 -14.55 0.43 1.78
C SER A 50 -14.53 1.34 3.01
N ILE A 51 -15.13 0.91 4.12
CA ILE A 51 -15.06 1.61 5.40
C ILE A 51 -13.61 1.67 5.90
N THR A 52 -12.88 0.58 5.77
CA THR A 52 -11.50 0.48 6.26
C THR A 52 -10.49 1.26 5.41
N MET A 53 -10.82 1.57 4.15
CA MET A 53 -10.00 2.42 3.27
C MET A 53 -9.82 3.85 3.80
N ILE A 54 -10.67 4.31 4.71
CA ILE A 54 -10.54 5.64 5.33
C ILE A 54 -9.36 5.67 6.31
N ILE A 55 -9.15 4.59 7.06
CA ILE A 55 -8.15 4.53 8.15
C ILE A 55 -6.83 3.90 7.69
N GLY A 56 -6.87 2.96 6.75
CA GLY A 56 -5.68 2.29 6.24
C GLY A 56 -4.52 3.24 5.90
N PRO A 57 -4.77 4.36 5.18
CA PRO A 57 -3.74 5.35 4.88
C PRO A 57 -3.07 5.97 6.11
N VAL A 58 -3.81 6.21 7.20
CA VAL A 58 -3.25 6.75 8.46
C VAL A 58 -2.24 5.76 9.06
N PHE A 59 -2.61 4.49 9.13
CA PHE A 59 -1.73 3.44 9.63
C PHE A 59 -0.48 3.26 8.77
N PHE A 60 -0.67 3.33 7.45
CA PHE A 60 0.43 3.25 6.49
C PHE A 60 1.39 4.43 6.62
N ALA A 61 0.88 5.65 6.83
CA ALA A 61 1.70 6.85 7.02
C ALA A 61 2.61 6.73 8.26
N ILE A 62 2.07 6.29 9.39
CA ILE A 62 2.84 6.10 10.63
C ILE A 62 3.96 5.07 10.38
N ALA A 63 3.63 3.91 9.85
CA ALA A 63 4.60 2.85 9.61
C ALA A 63 5.69 3.26 8.59
N THR A 64 5.35 4.06 7.57
CA THR A 64 6.30 4.56 6.57
C THR A 64 7.24 5.62 7.15
N GLY A 65 6.71 6.53 7.99
CA GLY A 65 7.53 7.51 8.70
C GLY A 65 8.57 6.85 9.59
N ILE A 66 8.16 5.85 10.37
CA ILE A 66 9.06 5.03 11.20
C ILE A 66 10.11 4.31 10.34
N ASN A 67 9.72 3.76 9.19
CA ASN A 67 10.63 3.05 8.30
C ASN A 67 11.77 3.93 7.79
N SER A 68 11.53 5.21 7.53
CA SER A 68 12.57 6.16 7.08
C SER A 68 13.71 6.28 8.10
N PHE A 69 13.38 6.36 9.39
CA PHE A 69 14.36 6.32 10.47
C PHE A 69 15.04 4.94 10.59
N SER A 70 14.25 3.86 10.51
CA SER A 70 14.76 2.50 10.68
C SER A 70 15.85 2.16 9.68
N VAL A 71 15.67 2.53 8.40
CA VAL A 71 16.68 2.30 7.35
C VAL A 71 17.97 3.04 7.66
N GLN A 72 17.88 4.32 8.03
CA GLN A 72 19.07 5.15 8.34
C GLN A 72 19.78 4.71 9.63
N TYR A 73 19.03 4.40 10.70
CA TYR A 73 19.64 3.96 11.97
C TYR A 73 20.25 2.56 11.85
N TYR A 74 19.65 1.68 11.06
CA TYR A 74 20.28 0.41 10.76
C TYR A 74 21.58 0.57 10.00
N ALA A 75 21.65 1.48 9.02
CA ALA A 75 22.88 1.80 8.30
C ALA A 75 23.95 2.40 9.19
N GLN A 76 23.56 3.21 10.20
CA GLN A 76 24.45 3.79 11.22
C GLN A 76 24.80 2.83 12.36
N GLN A 77 24.27 1.58 12.35
CA GLN A 77 24.44 0.58 13.42
C GLN A 77 23.90 1.03 14.79
N LYS A 78 22.96 1.96 14.82
CA LYS A 78 22.32 2.50 16.03
C LYS A 78 21.20 1.58 16.52
N THR A 79 21.60 0.48 17.16
CA THR A 79 20.66 -0.58 17.59
C THR A 79 19.77 -0.16 18.77
N ILE A 80 20.25 0.70 19.66
CA ILE A 80 19.46 1.21 20.80
C ILE A 80 18.35 2.10 20.27
N GLU A 81 18.67 3.01 19.38
CA GLU A 81 17.71 3.93 18.76
C GLU A 81 16.68 3.16 17.90
N LEU A 82 17.06 2.05 17.27
CA LEU A 82 16.12 1.17 16.54
C LEU A 82 15.10 0.52 17.48
N LYS A 83 15.54 0.05 18.66
CA LYS A 83 14.64 -0.49 19.68
C LYS A 83 13.70 0.58 20.22
N GLN A 84 14.24 1.75 20.55
CA GLN A 84 13.45 2.91 20.98
C GLN A 84 12.44 3.35 19.91
N LEU A 85 12.84 3.34 18.64
CA LEU A 85 11.96 3.69 17.52
C LEU A 85 10.77 2.73 17.42
N MET A 86 10.97 1.43 17.67
CA MET A 86 9.88 0.46 17.74
C MET A 86 8.94 0.76 18.92
N GLY A 87 9.47 1.13 20.08
CA GLY A 87 8.69 1.57 21.23
C GLY A 87 7.87 2.85 20.95
N ILE A 88 8.47 3.84 20.30
CA ILE A 88 7.79 5.07 19.86
C ILE A 88 6.66 4.72 18.87
N ALA A 89 6.93 3.84 17.90
CA ALA A 89 5.92 3.39 16.95
C ALA A 89 4.69 2.80 17.64
N ILE A 90 4.91 1.88 18.58
CA ILE A 90 3.85 1.25 19.38
C ILE A 90 3.11 2.32 20.19
N SER A 91 3.82 3.25 20.85
CA SER A 91 3.23 4.32 21.66
C SER A 91 2.36 5.29 20.84
N ILE A 92 2.65 5.47 19.54
CA ILE A 92 1.83 6.29 18.64
C ILE A 92 0.66 5.47 18.09
N ILE A 93 0.91 4.23 17.68
CA ILE A 93 -0.10 3.36 17.05
C ILE A 93 -1.22 3.01 18.06
N LEU A 94 -0.89 2.64 19.29
CA LEU A 94 -1.88 2.18 20.27
C LEU A 94 -3.00 3.21 20.55
N PRO A 95 -2.73 4.49 20.87
CA PRO A 95 -3.78 5.49 21.07
C PRO A 95 -4.62 5.74 19.82
N VAL A 96 -3.98 5.77 18.63
CA VAL A 96 -4.67 5.96 17.36
C VAL A 96 -5.61 4.79 17.07
N VAL A 97 -5.12 3.57 17.22
CA VAL A 97 -5.91 2.34 17.07
C VAL A 97 -7.08 2.32 18.05
N PHE A 98 -6.83 2.64 19.33
CA PHE A 98 -7.86 2.65 20.35
C PHE A 98 -8.93 3.71 20.08
N GLY A 99 -8.54 4.93 19.70
CA GLY A 99 -9.48 6.00 19.33
C GLY A 99 -10.33 5.62 18.12
N CYS A 100 -9.72 5.06 17.08
CA CYS A 100 -10.42 4.57 15.89
C CYS A 100 -11.36 3.40 16.25
N PHE A 101 -10.93 2.50 17.10
CA PHE A 101 -11.74 1.37 17.58
C PHE A 101 -13.00 1.85 18.29
N LEU A 102 -12.86 2.80 19.24
CA LEU A 102 -14.00 3.39 19.94
C LEU A 102 -14.96 4.07 18.96
N LEU A 103 -14.43 4.88 18.04
CA LEU A 103 -15.24 5.55 17.02
C LEU A 103 -16.03 4.54 16.20
N PHE A 104 -15.38 3.52 15.66
CA PHE A 104 -16.06 2.50 14.86
C PHE A 104 -17.05 1.67 15.66
N SER A 105 -16.72 1.31 16.89
CA SER A 105 -17.64 0.54 17.74
C SER A 105 -18.92 1.32 18.09
N LEU A 106 -18.81 2.65 18.23
CA LEU A 106 -19.96 3.52 18.51
C LEU A 106 -20.79 3.84 17.25
N THR A 107 -20.14 3.82 16.07
CA THR A 107 -20.77 4.30 14.82
C THR A 107 -20.96 3.21 13.77
N GLU A 108 -20.60 1.94 14.04
CA GLU A 108 -20.59 0.85 13.05
C GLU A 108 -21.92 0.66 12.34
N LYS A 109 -23.04 0.65 13.08
CA LYS A 109 -24.38 0.52 12.52
C LYS A 109 -24.72 1.70 11.59
N THR A 110 -24.43 2.91 12.03
CA THR A 110 -24.68 4.14 11.27
C THR A 110 -23.82 4.19 10.00
N ILE A 111 -22.55 3.80 10.10
CA ILE A 111 -21.64 3.78 8.97
C ILE A 111 -22.07 2.75 7.92
N VAL A 112 -22.38 1.52 8.32
CA VAL A 112 -22.84 0.49 7.37
C VAL A 112 -24.16 0.93 6.74
N ASN A 113 -25.10 1.44 7.54
CA ASN A 113 -26.42 1.89 7.05
C ASN A 113 -26.33 3.09 6.09
N SER A 114 -25.28 3.92 6.18
CA SER A 114 -25.04 5.02 5.24
C SER A 114 -24.56 4.55 3.84
N LEU A 115 -24.04 3.34 3.75
CA LEU A 115 -23.57 2.74 2.51
C LEU A 115 -24.59 1.79 1.87
N VAL A 116 -25.27 1.03 2.71
CA VAL A 116 -26.32 0.08 2.32
C VAL A 116 -27.29 -0.09 3.48
N SER A 117 -28.60 -0.11 3.22
CA SER A 117 -29.57 -0.33 4.31
C SER A 117 -29.31 -1.69 4.97
N ILE A 118 -29.19 -1.70 6.29
CA ILE A 118 -29.00 -2.92 7.09
C ILE A 118 -30.19 -3.89 6.95
N ASP A 119 -31.37 -3.38 6.59
CA ASP A 119 -32.57 -4.19 6.40
C ASP A 119 -32.51 -5.04 5.11
N THR A 120 -31.53 -4.77 4.23
CA THR A 120 -31.28 -5.61 3.05
C THR A 120 -30.41 -6.82 3.41
N PRO A 121 -30.56 -7.96 2.71
CA PRO A 121 -29.72 -9.14 2.94
C PRO A 121 -28.22 -8.85 2.84
N THR A 122 -27.82 -8.03 1.86
CA THR A 122 -26.42 -7.61 1.69
C THR A 122 -25.94 -6.67 2.83
N GLY A 123 -26.82 -5.77 3.31
CA GLY A 123 -26.50 -4.86 4.40
C GLY A 123 -26.34 -5.59 5.73
N LEU A 124 -27.20 -6.57 6.01
CA LEU A 124 -27.07 -7.43 7.19
C LEU A 124 -25.74 -8.19 7.20
N LEU A 125 -25.39 -8.83 6.07
CA LEU A 125 -24.12 -9.52 5.91
C LEU A 125 -22.91 -8.58 6.04
N ALA A 126 -23.00 -7.36 5.48
CA ALA A 126 -21.94 -6.38 5.61
C ALA A 126 -21.73 -5.92 7.05
N TYR A 127 -22.81 -5.74 7.80
CA TYR A 127 -22.76 -5.40 9.22
C TYR A 127 -22.17 -6.54 10.06
N GLU A 128 -22.63 -7.77 9.87
CA GLU A 128 -22.10 -8.96 10.53
C GLU A 128 -20.59 -9.11 10.31
N TYR A 129 -20.16 -9.01 9.05
CA TYR A 129 -18.75 -9.07 8.71
C TYR A 129 -17.95 -7.92 9.35
N PHE A 130 -18.44 -6.68 9.25
CA PHE A 130 -17.72 -5.51 9.74
C PHE A 130 -17.54 -5.51 11.26
N THR A 131 -18.54 -5.98 12.01
CA THR A 131 -18.49 -6.08 13.48
C THR A 131 -17.30 -6.90 13.96
N ILE A 132 -16.93 -7.95 13.23
CA ILE A 132 -15.77 -8.80 13.52
C ILE A 132 -14.51 -8.29 12.83
N PHE A 133 -14.62 -7.92 11.55
CA PHE A 133 -13.50 -7.53 10.71
C PHE A 133 -12.75 -6.27 11.20
N LYS A 134 -13.46 -5.33 11.86
CA LYS A 134 -12.83 -4.15 12.47
C LYS A 134 -11.66 -4.50 13.39
N TRP A 135 -11.74 -5.61 14.15
CA TRP A 135 -10.65 -6.07 14.99
C TRP A 135 -9.39 -6.43 14.19
N SER A 136 -9.57 -7.05 13.03
CA SER A 136 -8.45 -7.38 12.14
C SER A 136 -7.80 -6.12 11.56
N VAL A 137 -8.60 -5.07 11.30
CA VAL A 137 -8.10 -3.79 10.79
C VAL A 137 -7.19 -3.10 11.80
N PHE A 138 -7.52 -3.19 13.09
CA PHE A 138 -6.70 -2.61 14.16
C PHE A 138 -5.39 -3.34 14.42
N LEU A 139 -5.24 -4.56 13.93
CA LEU A 139 -3.98 -5.30 13.94
C LEU A 139 -3.08 -4.94 12.73
N SER A 140 -3.63 -4.38 11.66
CA SER A 140 -2.91 -4.07 10.43
C SER A 140 -1.69 -3.14 10.62
N PRO A 141 -1.70 -2.10 11.49
CA PRO A 141 -0.53 -1.27 11.73
C PRO A 141 0.69 -2.06 12.23
N PHE A 142 0.46 -3.07 13.05
CA PHE A 142 1.54 -3.93 13.58
C PHE A 142 2.11 -4.84 12.48
N GLU A 143 1.27 -5.38 11.59
CA GLU A 143 1.72 -6.13 10.41
C GLU A 143 2.63 -5.28 9.52
N ILE A 144 2.18 -4.05 9.19
CA ILE A 144 2.93 -3.11 8.36
C ILE A 144 4.25 -2.73 9.05
N LEU A 145 4.22 -2.51 10.36
CA LEU A 145 5.40 -2.16 11.15
C LEU A 145 6.45 -3.26 11.10
N PHE A 146 6.10 -4.52 11.43
CA PHE A 146 7.05 -5.65 11.36
C PHE A 146 7.60 -5.85 9.95
N THR A 147 6.72 -5.81 8.95
CA THR A 147 7.12 -5.94 7.54
C THR A 147 8.14 -4.87 7.15
N ASN A 148 7.91 -3.61 7.52
CA ASN A 148 8.81 -2.51 7.23
C ASN A 148 10.13 -2.63 8.00
N GLN A 149 10.12 -3.08 9.27
CA GLN A 149 11.34 -3.28 10.05
C GLN A 149 12.23 -4.37 9.42
N TYR A 150 11.67 -5.51 9.01
CA TYR A 150 12.46 -6.54 8.33
C TYR A 150 13.02 -6.07 6.98
N ARG A 151 12.28 -5.22 6.25
CA ARG A 151 12.78 -4.60 5.01
C ARG A 151 13.92 -3.63 5.31
N ALA A 152 13.79 -2.81 6.35
CA ALA A 152 14.82 -1.86 6.76
C ALA A 152 16.14 -2.55 7.14
N ILE A 153 16.08 -3.70 7.82
CA ILE A 153 17.26 -4.52 8.15
C ILE A 153 17.69 -5.48 7.05
N LYS A 154 17.15 -5.33 5.83
CA LYS A 154 17.46 -6.13 4.63
C LYS A 154 17.18 -7.65 4.77
N LYS A 155 16.18 -8.01 5.56
CA LYS A 155 15.70 -9.39 5.72
C LYS A 155 14.24 -9.57 5.28
N PRO A 156 13.82 -9.11 4.08
CA PRO A 156 12.44 -9.20 3.63
C PRO A 156 11.94 -10.65 3.49
N GLN A 157 12.87 -11.63 3.37
CA GLN A 157 12.53 -13.06 3.33
C GLN A 157 11.78 -13.51 4.57
N VAL A 158 12.07 -12.92 5.74
CA VAL A 158 11.37 -13.25 6.99
C VAL A 158 9.89 -12.87 6.89
N SER A 159 9.59 -11.65 6.45
CA SER A 159 8.20 -11.20 6.24
C SER A 159 7.50 -12.05 5.17
N LEU A 160 8.22 -12.50 4.14
CA LEU A 160 7.68 -13.38 3.10
C LEU A 160 7.26 -14.73 3.69
N VAL A 161 8.13 -15.40 4.43
CA VAL A 161 7.85 -16.72 5.01
C VAL A 161 6.69 -16.63 6.02
N ILE A 162 6.72 -15.62 6.91
CA ILE A 162 5.66 -15.45 7.90
C ILE A 162 4.33 -15.06 7.22
N GLY A 163 4.37 -14.24 6.16
CA GLY A 163 3.20 -13.91 5.34
C GLY A 163 2.62 -15.13 4.62
N PHE A 164 3.45 -16.06 4.17
CA PHE A 164 3.00 -17.33 3.60
C PHE A 164 2.32 -18.21 4.65
N ILE A 165 2.87 -18.29 5.87
CA ILE A 165 2.24 -18.98 6.99
C ILE A 165 0.88 -18.35 7.31
N GLN A 166 0.81 -17.01 7.35
CA GLN A 166 -0.45 -16.27 7.55
C GLN A 166 -1.50 -16.65 6.50
N LEU A 167 -1.11 -16.72 5.22
CA LEU A 167 -2.00 -17.14 4.13
C LEU A 167 -2.53 -18.56 4.35
N LEU A 168 -1.66 -19.52 4.70
CA LEU A 168 -2.06 -20.89 4.96
C LEU A 168 -3.02 -20.99 6.15
N VAL A 169 -2.72 -20.28 7.24
CA VAL A 169 -3.60 -20.20 8.42
C VAL A 169 -4.97 -19.60 8.04
N ASN A 170 -4.98 -18.52 7.27
CA ASN A 170 -6.21 -17.91 6.81
C ASN A 170 -7.06 -18.86 5.95
N CYS A 171 -6.45 -19.53 4.96
CA CYS A 171 -7.13 -20.54 4.14
C CYS A 171 -7.69 -21.70 4.96
N LEU A 172 -6.91 -22.21 5.92
CA LEU A 172 -7.33 -23.31 6.79
C LEU A 172 -8.53 -22.92 7.65
N PHE A 173 -8.44 -21.77 8.33
CA PHE A 173 -9.54 -21.30 9.17
C PHE A 173 -10.77 -20.86 8.37
N ASN A 174 -10.60 -20.31 7.16
CA ASN A 174 -11.70 -20.07 6.24
C ASN A 174 -12.44 -21.40 5.93
N TRP A 175 -11.70 -22.45 5.58
CA TRP A 175 -12.29 -23.74 5.31
C TRP A 175 -13.04 -24.31 6.52
N ILE A 176 -12.45 -24.25 7.71
CA ILE A 176 -13.08 -24.74 8.95
C ILE A 176 -14.32 -23.92 9.30
N LEU A 177 -14.17 -22.60 9.39
CA LEU A 177 -15.23 -21.73 9.93
C LEU A 177 -16.36 -21.49 8.96
N ILE A 178 -16.08 -21.31 7.64
CA ILE A 178 -17.10 -21.06 6.63
C ILE A 178 -17.88 -22.35 6.35
N TYR A 179 -17.17 -23.47 6.07
CA TYR A 179 -17.81 -24.66 5.52
C TYR A 179 -18.11 -25.73 6.57
N GLN A 180 -17.20 -26.01 7.53
CA GLN A 180 -17.41 -27.07 8.51
C GLN A 180 -18.29 -26.60 9.67
N MET A 181 -18.07 -25.34 10.14
CA MET A 181 -18.84 -24.76 11.24
C MET A 181 -20.05 -23.95 10.76
N ASN A 182 -20.25 -23.80 9.43
CA ASN A 182 -21.35 -23.03 8.82
C ASN A 182 -21.49 -21.60 9.34
N MET A 183 -20.38 -20.96 9.73
CA MET A 183 -20.36 -19.58 10.24
C MET A 183 -20.43 -18.53 9.11
N GLY A 184 -20.41 -18.95 7.84
CA GLY A 184 -20.56 -18.08 6.68
C GLY A 184 -19.57 -16.91 6.66
N ILE A 185 -20.09 -15.71 6.44
CA ILE A 185 -19.27 -14.50 6.31
C ILE A 185 -18.59 -14.08 7.64
N GLY A 186 -19.24 -14.34 8.77
CA GLY A 186 -18.66 -14.14 10.09
C GLY A 186 -17.43 -15.04 10.31
N GLY A 187 -17.49 -16.29 9.85
CA GLY A 187 -16.35 -17.21 9.86
C GLY A 187 -15.14 -16.68 9.11
N ALA A 188 -15.35 -16.07 7.94
CA ALA A 188 -14.26 -15.45 7.18
C ALA A 188 -13.61 -14.26 7.89
N ALA A 189 -14.41 -13.43 8.56
CA ALA A 189 -13.89 -12.32 9.35
C ALA A 189 -13.02 -12.82 10.53
N ILE A 190 -13.47 -13.88 11.21
CA ILE A 190 -12.72 -14.53 12.30
C ILE A 190 -11.43 -15.17 11.77
N ALA A 191 -11.46 -15.88 10.63
CA ALA A 191 -10.28 -16.47 10.01
C ALA A 191 -9.21 -15.41 9.71
N THR A 192 -9.64 -14.27 9.16
CA THR A 192 -8.75 -13.12 8.90
C THR A 192 -8.16 -12.58 10.22
N LEU A 193 -8.97 -12.45 11.26
CA LEU A 193 -8.49 -11.99 12.58
C LEU A 193 -7.46 -12.95 13.17
N ILE A 194 -7.74 -14.26 13.17
CA ILE A 194 -6.82 -15.29 13.68
C ILE A 194 -5.50 -15.27 12.91
N SER A 195 -5.55 -15.21 11.58
CA SER A 195 -4.35 -15.20 10.74
C SER A 195 -3.45 -13.99 11.02
N LYS A 196 -4.02 -12.82 11.30
CA LYS A 196 -3.27 -11.62 11.68
C LYS A 196 -2.67 -11.71 13.07
N ILE A 197 -3.40 -12.27 14.04
CA ILE A 197 -2.85 -12.54 15.37
C ILE A 197 -1.65 -13.48 15.27
N VAL A 198 -1.78 -14.58 14.51
CA VAL A 198 -0.70 -15.54 14.28
C VAL A 198 0.49 -14.85 13.61
N TYR A 199 0.27 -14.01 12.61
CA TYR A 199 1.33 -13.23 11.97
C TYR A 199 2.11 -12.37 12.96
N ILE A 200 1.43 -11.60 13.80
CA ILE A 200 2.06 -10.70 14.78
C ILE A 200 2.82 -11.49 15.84
N VAL A 201 2.21 -12.56 16.37
CA VAL A 201 2.82 -13.41 17.38
C VAL A 201 4.09 -14.08 16.86
N ILE A 202 4.05 -14.68 15.67
CA ILE A 202 5.23 -15.31 15.04
C ILE A 202 6.32 -14.27 14.80
N ASN A 203 5.98 -13.08 14.27
CA ASN A 203 6.95 -12.01 14.06
C ASN A 203 7.62 -11.57 15.36
N TYR A 204 6.85 -11.41 16.45
CA TYR A 204 7.40 -11.01 17.73
C TYR A 204 8.32 -12.09 18.31
N ILE A 205 7.86 -13.35 18.38
CA ILE A 205 8.64 -14.48 18.91
C ILE A 205 9.91 -14.68 18.09
N TYR A 206 9.81 -14.70 16.77
CA TYR A 206 10.96 -14.88 15.88
C TYR A 206 11.96 -13.73 16.02
N SER A 207 11.48 -12.48 16.05
CA SER A 207 12.34 -11.30 16.24
C SER A 207 13.10 -11.35 17.57
N TRP A 208 12.45 -11.82 18.61
CA TRP A 208 13.05 -11.97 19.93
C TRP A 208 14.09 -13.10 19.94
N TYR A 209 13.76 -14.24 19.33
CA TYR A 209 14.64 -15.40 19.21
C TYR A 209 15.95 -15.08 18.47
N ILE A 210 15.87 -14.38 17.34
CA ILE A 210 17.06 -13.99 16.54
C ILE A 210 17.76 -12.74 17.09
N LYS A 211 17.35 -12.21 18.22
CA LYS A 211 17.84 -10.94 18.81
C LYS A 211 17.85 -9.81 17.77
N SER A 212 16.72 -9.60 17.13
CA SER A 212 16.57 -8.60 16.08
C SER A 212 16.94 -7.19 16.59
N PRO A 213 17.63 -6.36 15.78
CA PRO A 213 18.11 -5.06 16.23
C PRO A 213 17.00 -4.05 16.58
N PHE A 214 15.74 -4.33 16.23
CA PHE A 214 14.58 -3.47 16.51
C PHE A 214 13.67 -3.98 17.63
N ILE A 215 13.94 -5.17 18.21
CA ILE A 215 13.22 -5.71 19.37
C ILE A 215 14.18 -5.81 20.55
N GLY A 216 13.71 -5.43 21.72
CA GLY A 216 14.45 -5.48 22.96
C GLY A 216 13.56 -5.69 24.17
N THR A 217 14.15 -5.56 25.36
CA THR A 217 13.38 -5.54 26.61
C THR A 217 12.46 -4.31 26.65
N PHE A 218 11.40 -4.36 27.45
CA PHE A 218 10.48 -3.24 27.63
C PHE A 218 11.22 -1.95 27.97
N LYS A 219 12.22 -2.01 28.89
CA LYS A 219 13.04 -0.86 29.27
C LYS A 219 13.84 -0.27 28.09
N GLU A 220 14.43 -1.11 27.24
CA GLU A 220 15.17 -0.67 26.06
C GLU A 220 14.26 0.00 25.01
N MET A 221 13.05 -0.51 24.83
CA MET A 221 12.10 0.01 23.83
C MET A 221 11.42 1.29 24.29
N PHE A 222 11.13 1.47 25.57
CA PHE A 222 10.35 2.60 26.08
C PHE A 222 11.17 3.63 26.85
N SER A 223 12.51 3.49 26.92
CA SER A 223 13.41 4.50 27.52
C SER A 223 13.84 5.59 26.52
N PHE A 224 12.89 6.19 25.85
CA PHE A 224 13.18 7.22 24.84
C PHE A 224 13.08 8.66 25.40
N ASN A 225 13.89 9.54 24.83
CA ASN A 225 13.89 10.96 25.18
C ASN A 225 12.72 11.69 24.47
N PRO A 226 12.01 12.63 25.12
CA PRO A 226 10.98 13.46 24.49
C PRO A 226 11.44 14.18 23.22
N THR A 227 12.70 14.59 23.13
CA THR A 227 13.27 15.19 21.92
C THR A 227 13.29 14.21 20.74
N PHE A 228 13.51 12.93 21.00
CA PHE A 228 13.48 11.88 19.97
C PHE A 228 12.07 11.66 19.46
N ILE A 229 11.07 11.58 20.34
CA ILE A 229 9.65 11.49 19.95
C ILE A 229 9.27 12.69 19.07
N LYS A 230 9.62 13.92 19.51
CA LYS A 230 9.33 15.13 18.75
C LYS A 230 9.92 15.08 17.35
N LYS A 231 11.17 14.61 17.22
CA LYS A 231 11.84 14.44 15.92
C LYS A 231 11.10 13.46 15.03
N VAL A 232 10.68 12.29 15.55
CA VAL A 232 9.92 11.28 14.82
C VAL A 232 8.57 11.84 14.37
N ILE A 233 7.84 12.55 15.25
CA ILE A 233 6.56 13.16 14.93
C ILE A 233 6.70 14.20 13.82
N ILE A 234 7.68 15.11 13.91
CA ILE A 234 7.91 16.17 12.91
C ILE A 234 8.15 15.59 11.52
N VAL A 235 8.88 14.47 11.42
CA VAL A 235 9.17 13.80 10.13
C VAL A 235 7.98 13.00 9.64
N THR A 236 7.20 12.39 10.55
CA THR A 236 6.07 11.51 10.21
C THR A 236 4.78 12.28 9.92
N ALA A 237 4.52 13.39 10.61
CA ALA A 237 3.27 14.16 10.46
C ALA A 237 2.97 14.61 9.01
N PRO A 238 3.94 15.08 8.21
CA PRO A 238 3.67 15.37 6.80
C PRO A 238 3.18 14.18 5.99
N LEU A 239 3.60 12.96 6.33
CA LEU A 239 3.15 11.75 5.64
C LEU A 239 1.68 11.43 5.89
N LEU A 240 1.15 11.78 7.07
CA LEU A 240 -0.29 11.67 7.34
C LEU A 240 -1.09 12.51 6.35
N ILE A 241 -0.61 13.72 6.05
CA ILE A 241 -1.23 14.62 5.07
C ILE A 241 -1.16 13.99 3.67
N VAL A 242 0.01 13.46 3.28
CA VAL A 242 0.19 12.80 1.97
C VAL A 242 -0.81 11.65 1.79
N GLU A 243 -0.88 10.75 2.76
CA GLU A 243 -1.73 9.56 2.65
C GLU A 243 -3.23 9.91 2.73
N PHE A 244 -3.60 10.91 3.56
CA PHE A 244 -4.97 11.43 3.58
C PHE A 244 -5.36 12.06 2.24
N MET A 245 -4.50 12.91 1.69
CA MET A 245 -4.72 13.53 0.38
C MET A 245 -4.77 12.48 -0.74
N TYR A 246 -3.95 11.42 -0.65
CA TYR A 246 -4.03 10.30 -1.59
C TYR A 246 -5.40 9.62 -1.54
N GLY A 247 -5.92 9.30 -0.35
CA GLY A 247 -7.26 8.73 -0.18
C GLY A 247 -8.35 9.65 -0.74
N LEU A 248 -8.28 10.95 -0.43
CA LEU A 248 -9.21 11.95 -0.92
C LEU A 248 -9.15 12.11 -2.45
N SER A 249 -7.96 12.06 -3.03
CA SER A 249 -7.80 12.11 -4.50
C SER A 249 -8.50 10.94 -5.19
N LYS A 250 -8.41 9.74 -4.64
CA LYS A 250 -9.11 8.55 -5.16
C LYS A 250 -10.62 8.72 -5.18
N PHE A 251 -11.18 9.31 -4.13
CA PHE A 251 -12.60 9.62 -4.07
C PHE A 251 -13.03 10.60 -5.18
N PHE A 252 -12.30 11.69 -5.37
CA PHE A 252 -12.59 12.64 -6.45
C PHE A 252 -12.40 12.04 -7.83
N ILE A 253 -11.33 11.29 -8.07
CA ILE A 253 -11.08 10.57 -9.32
C ILE A 253 -12.28 9.67 -9.66
N THR A 254 -12.76 8.88 -8.69
CA THR A 254 -13.93 8.03 -8.88
C THR A 254 -15.17 8.83 -9.26
N LYS A 255 -15.46 9.95 -8.57
CA LYS A 255 -16.58 10.83 -8.91
C LYS A 255 -16.46 11.39 -10.33
N ILE A 256 -15.25 11.80 -10.74
CA ILE A 256 -15.03 12.35 -12.09
C ILE A 256 -15.23 11.26 -13.16
N PHE A 257 -14.77 10.04 -12.92
CA PHE A 257 -15.03 8.93 -13.84
C PHE A 257 -16.52 8.60 -13.96
N LEU A 258 -17.30 8.71 -12.89
CA LEU A 258 -18.76 8.52 -12.95
C LEU A 258 -19.46 9.57 -13.85
N LEU A 259 -18.90 10.79 -13.96
CA LEU A 259 -19.42 11.81 -14.89
C LEU A 259 -19.26 11.39 -16.38
N THR A 260 -18.37 10.44 -16.69
CA THR A 260 -18.21 9.92 -18.06
C THR A 260 -19.30 8.91 -18.47
N GLY A 261 -20.26 8.65 -17.58
CA GLY A 261 -21.35 7.70 -17.78
C GLY A 261 -21.06 6.33 -17.19
N VAL A 262 -22.12 5.59 -16.88
CA VAL A 262 -22.05 4.27 -16.20
C VAL A 262 -21.23 3.25 -17.00
N LEU A 263 -21.44 3.20 -18.33
CA LEU A 263 -20.70 2.25 -19.20
C LEU A 263 -19.21 2.59 -19.28
N GLY A 264 -18.88 3.90 -19.39
CA GLY A 264 -17.49 4.37 -19.40
C GLY A 264 -16.77 4.03 -18.09
N TYR A 265 -17.42 4.30 -16.96
CA TYR A 265 -16.88 3.96 -15.64
C TYR A 265 -16.74 2.44 -15.45
N GLY A 266 -17.72 1.64 -15.92
CA GLY A 266 -17.65 0.17 -15.89
C GLY A 266 -16.43 -0.37 -16.65
N ALA A 267 -16.20 0.14 -17.86
CA ALA A 267 -15.01 -0.20 -18.65
C ALA A 267 -13.70 0.15 -17.94
N TYR A 268 -13.64 1.35 -17.32
CA TYR A 268 -12.46 1.77 -16.53
C TYR A 268 -12.21 0.85 -15.33
N ILE A 269 -13.25 0.48 -14.58
CA ILE A 269 -13.09 -0.42 -13.42
C ILE A 269 -12.49 -1.76 -13.83
N ILE A 270 -12.98 -2.36 -14.91
CA ILE A 270 -12.45 -3.64 -15.41
C ILE A 270 -10.97 -3.49 -15.79
N ALA A 271 -10.64 -2.48 -16.59
CA ALA A 271 -9.28 -2.21 -17.00
C ALA A 271 -8.34 -1.93 -15.81
N ASN A 272 -8.82 -1.16 -14.83
CA ASN A 272 -8.06 -0.85 -13.62
C ASN A 272 -7.83 -2.09 -12.72
N ARG A 273 -8.83 -2.98 -12.58
CA ARG A 273 -8.67 -4.24 -11.83
C ARG A 273 -7.61 -5.14 -12.46
N ILE A 274 -7.62 -5.28 -13.79
CA ILE A 274 -6.60 -6.03 -14.51
C ILE A 274 -5.21 -5.42 -14.27
N ALA A 275 -5.07 -4.10 -14.41
CA ALA A 275 -3.80 -3.40 -14.16
C ALA A 275 -3.32 -3.57 -12.70
N MET A 276 -4.21 -3.42 -11.72
CA MET A 276 -3.87 -3.53 -10.30
C MET A 276 -3.40 -4.93 -9.88
N SER A 277 -3.73 -5.99 -10.62
CA SER A 277 -3.16 -7.33 -10.39
C SER A 277 -1.63 -7.34 -10.52
N PHE A 278 -1.06 -6.39 -11.26
CA PHE A 278 0.38 -6.24 -11.47
C PHE A 278 1.03 -5.14 -10.61
N ASN A 279 0.28 -4.57 -9.65
CA ASN A 279 0.73 -3.45 -8.81
C ASN A 279 1.98 -3.79 -7.97
N GLY A 280 2.24 -5.06 -7.70
CA GLY A 280 3.47 -5.53 -7.07
C GLY A 280 4.75 -5.09 -7.82
N LEU A 281 4.70 -5.02 -9.16
CA LEU A 281 5.79 -4.52 -10.00
C LEU A 281 6.02 -3.00 -9.87
N VAL A 282 5.11 -2.27 -9.28
CA VAL A 282 5.26 -0.83 -8.98
C VAL A 282 5.72 -0.61 -7.55
N ILE A 283 5.08 -1.30 -6.59
CA ILE A 283 5.34 -1.08 -5.16
C ILE A 283 6.70 -1.65 -4.73
N ALA A 284 7.07 -2.85 -5.16
CA ALA A 284 8.33 -3.47 -4.72
C ALA A 284 9.57 -2.66 -5.13
N PRO A 285 9.72 -2.17 -6.38
CA PRO A 285 10.84 -1.31 -6.74
C PRO A 285 10.90 -0.01 -5.96
N SER A 286 9.74 0.60 -5.66
CA SER A 286 9.70 1.85 -4.87
C SER A 286 10.22 1.64 -3.45
N GLN A 287 9.85 0.55 -2.80
CA GLN A 287 10.33 0.23 -1.45
C GLN A 287 11.85 -0.01 -1.42
N ILE A 288 12.37 -0.70 -2.44
CA ILE A 288 13.81 -0.95 -2.58
C ILE A 288 14.57 0.37 -2.77
N SER A 289 14.04 1.26 -3.62
CA SER A 289 14.64 2.58 -3.82
C SER A 289 14.78 3.35 -2.49
N GLY A 290 13.75 3.31 -1.64
CA GLY A 290 13.80 3.91 -0.31
C GLY A 290 14.83 3.25 0.61
N ILE A 291 14.92 1.91 0.61
CA ILE A 291 15.89 1.16 1.43
C ILE A 291 17.32 1.49 0.99
N VAL A 292 17.60 1.38 -0.31
CA VAL A 292 18.93 1.60 -0.87
C VAL A 292 19.40 3.04 -0.64
N MET A 293 18.52 4.00 -0.94
CA MET A 293 18.87 5.41 -0.82
C MET A 293 18.97 5.86 0.65
N GLY A 294 18.07 5.37 1.52
CA GLY A 294 18.14 5.66 2.96
C GLY A 294 19.42 5.15 3.61
N GLU A 295 19.98 4.03 3.15
CA GLU A 295 21.28 3.53 3.60
C GLU A 295 22.43 4.41 3.13
N ILE A 296 22.40 4.82 1.87
CA ILE A 296 23.54 5.49 1.22
C ILE A 296 23.63 6.95 1.57
N ILE A 297 22.53 7.62 1.84
CA ILE A 297 22.52 9.02 2.33
C ILE A 297 23.39 9.15 3.59
N VAL A 298 23.38 8.15 4.46
CA VAL A 298 24.19 8.12 5.69
C VAL A 298 25.70 8.18 5.43
N SER A 299 26.17 7.64 4.28
CA SER A 299 27.59 7.67 3.93
C SER A 299 28.12 9.06 3.59
N ASN A 300 27.24 10.01 3.30
CA ASN A 300 27.57 11.38 2.87
C ASN A 300 28.57 11.45 1.68
N ASP A 301 28.60 10.40 0.85
CA ASP A 301 29.46 10.30 -0.33
C ASP A 301 28.64 10.55 -1.61
N ASP A 302 28.79 11.72 -2.20
CA ASP A 302 28.06 12.09 -3.43
C ASP A 302 28.37 11.20 -4.63
N LYS A 303 29.60 10.67 -4.74
CA LYS A 303 29.95 9.75 -5.83
C LYS A 303 29.21 8.45 -5.68
N LEU A 304 29.13 7.94 -4.45
CA LEU A 304 28.39 6.72 -4.13
C LEU A 304 26.88 6.90 -4.36
N ILE A 305 26.32 8.03 -3.93
CA ILE A 305 24.90 8.37 -4.14
C ILE A 305 24.57 8.39 -5.64
N LYS A 306 25.37 9.09 -6.46
CA LYS A 306 25.16 9.16 -7.92
C LYS A 306 25.30 7.79 -8.59
N LYS A 307 26.28 6.98 -8.18
CA LYS A 307 26.46 5.60 -8.69
C LYS A 307 25.23 4.74 -8.38
N GLN A 308 24.69 4.84 -7.18
CA GLN A 308 23.52 4.03 -6.77
C GLN A 308 22.23 4.50 -7.44
N LEU A 309 22.03 5.79 -7.61
CA LEU A 309 20.91 6.31 -8.42
C LEU A 309 20.94 5.73 -9.83
N HIS A 310 22.14 5.62 -10.45
CA HIS A 310 22.29 5.02 -11.77
C HIS A 310 21.89 3.52 -11.81
N ILE A 311 22.28 2.78 -10.76
CA ILE A 311 21.91 1.36 -10.63
C ILE A 311 20.41 1.19 -10.44
N ILE A 312 19.80 2.04 -9.57
CA ILE A 312 18.34 2.06 -9.37
C ILE A 312 17.63 2.37 -10.69
N ILE A 313 18.04 3.40 -11.42
CA ILE A 313 17.42 3.74 -12.72
C ILE A 313 17.47 2.56 -13.68
N LYS A 314 18.62 1.87 -13.83
CA LYS A 314 18.73 0.68 -14.66
C LYS A 314 17.76 -0.43 -14.23
N PHE A 315 17.66 -0.66 -12.91
CA PHE A 315 16.73 -1.63 -12.34
C PHE A 315 15.26 -1.25 -12.64
N LEU A 316 14.89 0.02 -12.46
CA LEU A 316 13.53 0.51 -12.76
C LEU A 316 13.18 0.37 -14.24
N LEU A 317 14.15 0.60 -15.15
CA LEU A 317 13.95 0.41 -16.58
C LEU A 317 13.67 -1.06 -16.93
N ILE A 318 14.39 -2.00 -16.30
CA ILE A 318 14.12 -3.44 -16.48
C ILE A 318 12.69 -3.78 -16.06
N ILE A 319 12.27 -3.36 -14.87
CA ILE A 319 10.91 -3.63 -14.39
C ILE A 319 9.84 -2.94 -15.25
N ALA A 320 10.09 -1.71 -15.68
CA ALA A 320 9.20 -0.99 -16.59
C ALA A 320 9.05 -1.72 -17.94
N SER A 321 10.14 -2.27 -18.48
CA SER A 321 10.12 -3.06 -19.72
C SER A 321 9.31 -4.36 -19.55
N VAL A 322 9.48 -5.06 -18.43
CA VAL A 322 8.67 -6.25 -18.11
C VAL A 322 7.19 -5.89 -18.04
N LEU A 323 6.84 -4.81 -17.34
CA LEU A 323 5.45 -4.37 -17.22
C LEU A 323 4.88 -3.92 -18.59
N ALA A 324 5.69 -3.29 -19.44
CA ALA A 324 5.28 -2.92 -20.79
C ALA A 324 4.94 -4.15 -21.65
N ILE A 325 5.78 -5.19 -21.59
CA ILE A 325 5.51 -6.47 -22.28
C ILE A 325 4.20 -7.08 -21.75
N LEU A 326 4.02 -7.16 -20.44
CA LEU A 326 2.80 -7.70 -19.83
C LEU A 326 1.55 -6.90 -20.22
N THR A 327 1.66 -5.57 -20.33
CA THR A 327 0.56 -4.69 -20.75
C THR A 327 0.09 -4.99 -22.17
N VAL A 328 1.01 -5.33 -23.07
CA VAL A 328 0.68 -5.63 -24.47
C VAL A 328 0.26 -7.08 -24.67
N THR A 329 0.90 -8.02 -23.98
CA THR A 329 0.72 -9.46 -24.22
C THR A 329 -0.32 -10.10 -23.31
N VAL A 330 -0.26 -9.88 -21.99
CA VAL A 330 -1.05 -10.63 -21.00
C VAL A 330 -2.34 -9.92 -20.60
N MET A 331 -2.24 -8.61 -20.30
CA MET A 331 -3.39 -7.88 -19.76
C MET A 331 -4.63 -7.87 -20.67
N PRO A 332 -4.54 -7.71 -22.00
CA PRO A 332 -5.72 -7.74 -22.86
C PRO A 332 -6.42 -9.09 -22.89
N TYR A 333 -5.67 -10.19 -22.75
CA TYR A 333 -6.28 -11.53 -22.71
C TYR A 333 -7.04 -11.79 -21.41
N SER A 334 -6.72 -11.06 -20.34
CA SER A 334 -7.38 -11.19 -19.05
C SER A 334 -8.84 -10.72 -19.06
N ILE A 335 -9.26 -9.93 -20.07
CA ILE A 335 -10.65 -9.44 -20.21
C ILE A 335 -11.65 -10.60 -20.20
N LYS A 336 -11.31 -11.73 -20.84
CA LYS A 336 -12.21 -12.90 -20.95
C LYS A 336 -12.54 -13.59 -19.61
N TYR A 337 -11.79 -13.30 -18.56
CA TYR A 337 -12.08 -13.80 -17.22
C TYR A 337 -13.03 -12.91 -16.41
N PHE A 338 -13.45 -11.77 -16.99
CA PHE A 338 -14.41 -10.86 -16.40
C PHE A 338 -15.77 -11.00 -17.10
N ASN A 339 -16.84 -11.05 -16.32
CA ASN A 339 -18.20 -10.95 -16.86
C ASN A 339 -18.42 -9.50 -17.31
N VAL A 340 -18.20 -9.25 -18.59
CA VAL A 340 -18.36 -7.90 -19.17
C VAL A 340 -19.82 -7.77 -19.62
N ASP A 341 -20.47 -6.67 -19.18
CA ASP A 341 -21.79 -6.32 -19.68
C ASP A 341 -21.76 -6.16 -21.22
N ASN A 342 -22.73 -6.80 -21.91
CA ASN A 342 -22.83 -6.79 -23.36
C ASN A 342 -22.88 -5.37 -23.98
N ASN A 343 -23.27 -4.36 -23.20
CA ASN A 343 -23.31 -2.97 -23.61
C ASN A 343 -21.95 -2.26 -23.54
N ILE A 344 -20.91 -2.89 -22.95
CA ILE A 344 -19.57 -2.31 -22.85
C ILE A 344 -18.70 -2.84 -23.99
N SER A 345 -18.14 -1.92 -24.78
CA SER A 345 -17.25 -2.29 -25.89
C SER A 345 -15.93 -2.92 -25.39
N PHE A 346 -15.63 -4.14 -25.84
CA PHE A 346 -14.34 -4.80 -25.60
C PHE A 346 -13.16 -3.96 -26.09
N THR A 347 -13.33 -3.26 -27.22
CA THR A 347 -12.33 -2.34 -27.78
C THR A 347 -12.02 -1.20 -26.82
N LEU A 348 -13.05 -0.63 -26.17
CA LEU A 348 -12.89 0.43 -25.18
C LEU A 348 -12.09 -0.09 -23.96
N ILE A 349 -12.44 -1.25 -23.44
CA ILE A 349 -11.72 -1.86 -22.31
C ILE A 349 -10.25 -2.07 -22.68
N LYS A 350 -9.97 -2.57 -23.88
CA LYS A 350 -8.62 -2.80 -24.37
C LYS A 350 -7.80 -1.49 -24.43
N TYR A 351 -8.35 -0.40 -24.95
CA TYR A 351 -7.70 0.91 -24.93
C TYR A 351 -7.42 1.39 -23.51
N LEU A 352 -8.37 1.22 -22.59
CA LEU A 352 -8.20 1.59 -21.19
C LEU A 352 -7.15 0.74 -20.49
N ILE A 353 -7.00 -0.54 -20.84
CA ILE A 353 -5.90 -1.41 -20.35
C ILE A 353 -4.55 -0.84 -20.78
N TYR A 354 -4.40 -0.43 -22.04
CA TYR A 354 -3.14 0.17 -22.50
C TYR A 354 -2.84 1.50 -21.80
N LEU A 355 -3.84 2.36 -21.59
CA LEU A 355 -3.68 3.62 -20.84
C LEU A 355 -3.33 3.36 -19.38
N ASN A 356 -4.00 2.42 -18.70
CA ASN A 356 -3.68 2.05 -17.32
C ASN A 356 -2.30 1.39 -17.23
N GLY A 357 -1.92 0.56 -18.20
CA GLY A 357 -0.58 -0.01 -18.27
C GLY A 357 0.50 1.06 -18.41
N LEU A 358 0.31 2.03 -19.31
CA LEU A 358 1.20 3.17 -19.47
C LEU A 358 1.28 4.01 -18.19
N TYR A 359 0.14 4.28 -17.55
CA TYR A 359 0.09 4.93 -16.24
C TYR A 359 0.94 4.18 -15.19
N MET A 360 0.81 2.85 -15.10
CA MET A 360 1.59 2.04 -14.16
C MET A 360 3.08 2.03 -14.47
N ILE A 361 3.46 1.97 -15.75
CA ILE A 361 4.86 2.05 -16.17
C ILE A 361 5.49 3.37 -15.71
N LEU A 362 4.81 4.50 -15.95
CA LEU A 362 5.28 5.82 -15.50
C LEU A 362 5.21 5.97 -13.97
N ARG A 363 4.32 5.26 -13.29
CA ARG A 363 4.22 5.26 -11.84
C ARG A 363 5.44 4.60 -11.16
N ILE A 364 6.15 3.68 -11.82
CA ILE A 364 7.34 3.03 -11.27
C ILE A 364 8.40 4.07 -10.86
N PRO A 365 8.91 4.94 -11.75
CA PRO A 365 9.88 5.97 -11.37
C PRO A 365 9.30 6.99 -10.38
N VAL A 366 8.03 7.40 -10.50
CA VAL A 366 7.39 8.33 -9.56
C VAL A 366 7.38 7.77 -8.14
N ALA A 367 6.89 6.54 -7.98
CA ALA A 367 6.83 5.88 -6.67
C ALA A 367 8.23 5.70 -6.07
N SER A 368 9.23 5.39 -6.91
CA SER A 368 10.62 5.25 -6.49
C SER A 368 11.23 6.59 -6.05
N MET A 369 10.94 7.69 -6.75
CA MET A 369 11.36 9.04 -6.34
C MET A 369 10.71 9.45 -5.01
N ILE A 370 9.40 9.23 -4.85
CA ILE A 370 8.68 9.49 -3.61
C ILE A 370 9.32 8.72 -2.44
N SER A 371 9.62 7.45 -2.64
CA SER A 371 10.24 6.60 -1.63
C SER A 371 11.66 7.05 -1.27
N THR A 372 12.43 7.50 -2.27
CA THR A 372 13.76 8.10 -2.09
C THR A 372 13.70 9.40 -1.28
N LEU A 373 12.78 10.30 -1.62
CA LEU A 373 12.56 11.55 -0.90
C LEU A 373 12.10 11.31 0.55
N LYS A 374 11.20 10.34 0.77
CA LYS A 374 10.78 9.92 2.11
C LYS A 374 11.96 9.38 2.93
N ALA A 375 12.83 8.58 2.32
CA ALA A 375 14.02 8.03 2.97
C ALA A 375 15.04 9.10 3.35
N GLY A 376 15.11 10.20 2.60
CA GLY A 376 15.90 11.39 2.92
C GLY A 376 15.19 12.40 3.83
N GLY A 377 13.98 12.08 4.34
CA GLY A 377 13.24 12.97 5.25
C GLY A 377 12.60 14.21 4.60
N ASP A 378 12.60 14.30 3.25
CA ASP A 378 12.02 15.43 2.50
C ASP A 378 10.51 15.28 2.29
N ASN A 379 9.80 14.92 3.35
CA ASN A 379 8.37 14.60 3.32
C ASN A 379 7.49 15.80 2.94
N ARG A 380 7.96 17.03 3.20
CA ARG A 380 7.23 18.26 2.80
C ARG A 380 7.17 18.42 1.29
N PHE A 381 8.27 18.09 0.59
CA PHE A 381 8.27 18.13 -0.87
C PHE A 381 7.44 17.00 -1.46
N VAL A 382 7.36 15.84 -0.81
CA VAL A 382 6.49 14.74 -1.21
C VAL A 382 5.02 15.17 -1.24
N ILE A 383 4.56 16.01 -0.28
CA ILE A 383 3.20 16.57 -0.31
C ILE A 383 2.97 17.35 -1.61
N LEU A 384 3.92 18.23 -1.97
CA LEU A 384 3.80 19.01 -3.20
C LEU A 384 3.86 18.14 -4.45
N LEU A 385 4.76 17.17 -4.49
CA LEU A 385 4.96 16.30 -5.63
C LEU A 385 3.74 15.39 -5.88
N ASP A 386 3.19 14.80 -4.85
CA ASP A 386 2.09 13.83 -4.99
C ASP A 386 0.71 14.50 -4.89
N ALA A 387 0.39 15.12 -3.76
CA ALA A 387 -0.90 15.76 -3.55
C ALA A 387 -1.02 17.09 -4.31
N GLY A 388 0.01 17.94 -4.30
CA GLY A 388 -0.03 19.26 -4.93
C GLY A 388 -0.34 19.17 -6.41
N ILE A 389 0.41 18.38 -7.17
CA ILE A 389 0.17 18.20 -8.61
C ILE A 389 -1.21 17.61 -8.86
N THR A 390 -1.62 16.59 -8.08
CA THR A 390 -2.92 15.94 -8.25
C THR A 390 -4.08 16.90 -8.02
N PHE A 391 -4.08 17.70 -6.95
CA PHE A 391 -5.20 18.58 -6.61
C PHE A 391 -5.21 19.88 -7.40
N ILE A 392 -4.03 20.45 -7.74
CA ILE A 392 -3.94 21.72 -8.44
C ILE A 392 -4.11 21.54 -9.96
N PHE A 393 -3.61 20.45 -10.52
CA PHE A 393 -3.61 20.21 -11.95
C PHE A 393 -4.53 19.05 -12.34
N THR A 394 -4.28 17.84 -11.83
CA THR A 394 -4.88 16.62 -12.36
C THR A 394 -6.40 16.60 -12.19
N LEU A 395 -6.90 16.80 -10.96
CA LEU A 395 -8.35 16.76 -10.69
C LEU A 395 -9.13 17.84 -11.43
N PRO A 396 -8.70 19.12 -11.47
CA PRO A 396 -9.40 20.14 -12.24
C PRO A 396 -9.44 19.83 -13.74
N VAL A 397 -8.31 19.40 -14.33
CA VAL A 397 -8.26 19.06 -15.75
C VAL A 397 -9.09 17.83 -16.08
N MET A 398 -9.05 16.77 -15.24
CA MET A 398 -9.92 15.59 -15.38
C MET A 398 -11.41 15.99 -15.35
N TYR A 399 -11.80 16.86 -14.42
CA TYR A 399 -13.17 17.35 -14.31
C TYR A 399 -13.62 18.10 -15.57
N LEU A 400 -12.77 19.00 -16.08
CA LEU A 400 -13.03 19.72 -17.34
C LEU A 400 -13.15 18.77 -18.53
N CYS A 401 -12.27 17.77 -18.64
CA CYS A 401 -12.36 16.75 -19.70
C CYS A 401 -13.67 15.96 -19.62
N ALA A 402 -14.09 15.55 -18.42
CA ALA A 402 -15.34 14.83 -18.22
C ALA A 402 -16.56 15.71 -18.60
N LYS A 403 -16.58 16.98 -18.16
CA LYS A 403 -17.66 17.93 -18.41
C LYS A 403 -17.78 18.30 -19.92
N ASN A 404 -16.65 18.38 -20.62
CA ASN A 404 -16.62 18.70 -22.06
C ASN A 404 -16.84 17.48 -22.97
N GLY A 405 -17.29 16.34 -22.43
CA GLY A 405 -17.65 15.17 -23.22
C GLY A 405 -16.48 14.37 -23.80
N MET A 406 -15.24 14.57 -23.29
CA MET A 406 -14.07 13.80 -23.74
C MET A 406 -14.13 12.32 -23.33
N GLY A 407 -15.15 11.93 -22.56
CA GLY A 407 -15.38 10.56 -22.13
C GLY A 407 -14.28 9.98 -21.24
N VAL A 408 -14.38 8.68 -21.02
CA VAL A 408 -13.47 7.95 -20.11
C VAL A 408 -12.01 7.93 -20.59
N ILE A 409 -11.80 7.94 -21.91
CA ILE A 409 -10.44 7.96 -22.49
C ILE A 409 -9.75 9.29 -22.18
N GLY A 410 -10.43 10.44 -22.42
CA GLY A 410 -9.86 11.76 -22.13
C GLY A 410 -9.47 11.90 -20.67
N VAL A 411 -10.33 11.47 -19.75
CA VAL A 411 -10.04 11.47 -18.30
C VAL A 411 -8.84 10.58 -17.97
N SER A 412 -8.73 9.39 -18.58
CA SER A 412 -7.61 8.46 -18.37
C SER A 412 -6.28 9.01 -18.90
N VAL A 413 -6.28 9.74 -20.01
CA VAL A 413 -5.09 10.40 -20.56
C VAL A 413 -4.54 11.43 -19.59
N VAL A 414 -5.39 12.21 -18.91
CA VAL A 414 -4.94 13.17 -17.89
C VAL A 414 -4.21 12.49 -16.74
N MET A 415 -4.63 11.28 -16.33
CA MET A 415 -3.89 10.49 -15.31
C MET A 415 -2.47 10.12 -15.77
N VAL A 416 -2.28 9.85 -17.06
CA VAL A 416 -0.95 9.59 -17.63
C VAL A 416 -0.10 10.86 -17.58
N PHE A 417 -0.67 12.01 -17.94
CA PHE A 417 0.00 13.31 -17.84
C PHE A 417 0.41 13.66 -16.40
N ASP A 418 -0.41 13.33 -15.41
CA ASP A 418 -0.06 13.48 -13.99
C ASP A 418 1.28 12.82 -13.68
N MET A 419 1.48 11.58 -14.14
CA MET A 419 2.74 10.86 -13.92
C MET A 419 3.92 11.54 -14.61
N VAL A 420 3.74 12.06 -15.82
CA VAL A 420 4.80 12.80 -16.55
C VAL A 420 5.20 14.06 -15.79
N MET A 421 4.23 14.85 -15.31
CA MET A 421 4.49 16.05 -14.52
C MET A 421 5.23 15.70 -13.22
N LYS A 422 4.82 14.65 -12.52
CA LYS A 422 5.48 14.17 -11.29
C LYS A 422 6.92 13.71 -11.56
N ILE A 423 7.19 13.08 -12.71
CA ILE A 423 8.56 12.70 -13.10
C ILE A 423 9.42 13.95 -13.28
N ILE A 424 8.94 14.94 -14.04
CA ILE A 424 9.70 16.17 -14.29
C ILE A 424 10.03 16.87 -12.98
N VAL A 425 9.03 17.12 -12.14
CA VAL A 425 9.21 17.83 -10.85
C VAL A 425 10.07 17.02 -9.88
N GLY A 426 9.88 15.69 -9.83
CA GLY A 426 10.69 14.80 -8.99
C GLY A 426 12.16 14.75 -9.39
N VAL A 427 12.46 14.68 -10.69
CA VAL A 427 13.84 14.71 -11.20
C VAL A 427 14.51 16.05 -10.88
N LEU A 428 13.80 17.17 -11.07
CA LEU A 428 14.32 18.50 -10.69
C LEU A 428 14.67 18.54 -9.20
N ARG A 429 13.83 18.00 -8.30
CA ARG A 429 14.11 17.95 -6.87
C ARG A 429 15.34 17.11 -6.52
N ILE A 430 15.43 15.91 -7.11
CA ILE A 430 16.58 15.01 -6.85
C ILE A 430 17.90 15.67 -7.26
N LYS A 431 17.91 16.47 -8.34
CA LYS A 431 19.10 17.21 -8.78
C LYS A 431 19.54 18.33 -7.83
N THR A 432 18.65 18.84 -6.97
CA THR A 432 18.99 19.96 -6.05
C THR A 432 19.74 19.51 -4.80
N ASP A 433 19.89 18.22 -4.55
CA ASP A 433 20.49 17.61 -3.35
C ASP A 433 19.84 18.00 -2.00
N LYS A 434 18.81 18.87 -2.00
CA LYS A 434 18.10 19.34 -0.79
C LYS A 434 17.28 18.26 -0.06
N TRP A 435 17.16 17.09 -0.67
CA TRP A 435 16.44 15.94 -0.12
C TRP A 435 17.33 15.04 0.76
N LYS A 436 18.65 15.24 0.74
CA LYS A 436 19.64 14.43 1.46
C LYS A 436 19.73 14.87 2.92
N ASN A 437 18.80 14.46 3.78
CA ASN A 437 18.87 14.75 5.21
C ASN A 437 19.22 13.47 5.98
N ILE A 438 20.17 13.57 6.89
CA ILE A 438 20.49 12.51 7.85
C ILE A 438 19.56 12.69 9.05
N LEU A 439 18.70 11.70 9.31
CA LEU A 439 17.68 11.69 10.35
C LEU A 439 18.26 11.26 11.72
#